data_687e2b123f11e8bdf897a1e7c8226dd2
#
_entry.id   687e2b123f11e8bdf897a1e7c8226dd2
#
_cell.length_a   1.000
_cell.length_b   1.000
_cell.length_c   1.000
_cell.angle_alpha   90.00
_cell.angle_beta   90.00
_cell.angle_gamma   90.00
#
_symmetry.space_group_name_H-M   'P 1'
#
loop_
_entity.id
_entity.type
_entity.pdbx_description
1 polymer ?
#
loop_
_entity_poly.entity_id
_entity_poly.type
_entity_poly.pdbx_seq_one_letter_code
_entity_poly.pdbx_strand_id
1 'polypeptide(L)'
;HEITKRVAVAAITADVLVTGVGVMFSGGTRSPALLVWAVTLSLSGVWIGVRATLPALAAVLVFLAGAGLGPLDMHVDPNIGPLGRGVFAAYMLAFLMVHGGMASAAQKANARALAAAEELARRDPLTGLGNRMSFDDAVQEMVAHAELANESLSLAVIDVDNFKAVNDTYGHIAGDGVLIALARQIRSEVRQTDLAVRLGGEEFVVLLANTNEAAAAIVIERIRTRFAALDEARGTTFSAGIASADRHLDAQALLAAADDALYRAKRTGKDRVVLDGKNPTAIGVP
;
A
#
# COMPACT_ATOMS: atom_id res chain seq x y z
N HIS A 1 -12.50 13.02 -0.92
CA HIS A 1 -12.98 12.57 -2.23
C HIS A 1 -14.17 13.42 -2.73
N GLU A 2 -15.16 13.71 -1.88
CA GLU A 2 -16.33 14.50 -2.25
C GLU A 2 -16.03 15.99 -2.43
N ILE A 3 -15.14 16.55 -1.60
CA ILE A 3 -14.68 17.96 -1.72
C ILE A 3 -13.92 18.16 -3.03
N THR A 4 -13.06 17.22 -3.42
CA THR A 4 -12.30 17.28 -4.68
C THR A 4 -13.22 17.24 -5.90
N LYS A 5 -14.30 16.43 -5.86
CA LYS A 5 -15.32 16.40 -6.92
C LYS A 5 -16.10 17.70 -7.03
N ARG A 6 -16.50 18.30 -5.90
CA ARG A 6 -17.25 19.58 -5.90
C ARG A 6 -16.39 20.73 -6.42
N VAL A 7 -15.11 20.79 -6.06
CA VAL A 7 -14.18 21.80 -6.58
C VAL A 7 -13.95 21.62 -8.07
N ALA A 8 -13.78 20.38 -8.55
CA ALA A 8 -13.61 20.08 -9.97
C ALA A 8 -14.87 20.47 -10.78
N VAL A 9 -16.08 20.13 -10.29
CA VAL A 9 -17.34 20.51 -10.93
C VAL A 9 -17.50 22.03 -10.99
N ALA A 10 -17.18 22.76 -9.90
CA ALA A 10 -17.26 24.21 -9.86
C ALA A 10 -16.27 24.87 -10.85
N ALA A 11 -15.04 24.37 -10.93
CA ALA A 11 -14.03 24.86 -11.86
C ALA A 11 -14.43 24.64 -13.32
N ILE A 12 -14.96 23.45 -13.65
CA ILE A 12 -15.44 23.14 -15.00
C ILE A 12 -16.65 23.98 -15.36
N THR A 13 -17.58 24.18 -14.43
CA THR A 13 -18.77 25.04 -14.68
C THR A 13 -18.35 26.48 -14.93
N ALA A 14 -17.40 27.01 -14.18
CA ALA A 14 -16.84 28.34 -14.39
C ALA A 14 -16.14 28.45 -15.77
N ASP A 15 -15.37 27.45 -16.15
CA ASP A 15 -14.66 27.40 -17.43
C ASP A 15 -15.63 27.34 -18.62
N VAL A 16 -16.70 26.54 -18.53
CA VAL A 16 -17.75 26.45 -19.55
C VAL A 16 -18.49 27.79 -19.71
N LEU A 17 -18.78 28.47 -18.60
CA LEU A 17 -19.44 29.79 -18.64
C LEU A 17 -18.52 30.85 -19.23
N VAL A 18 -17.28 30.97 -18.81
CA VAL A 18 -16.32 31.96 -19.29
C VAL A 18 -16.02 31.75 -20.78
N THR A 19 -15.84 30.49 -21.19
CA THR A 19 -15.53 30.14 -22.59
C THR A 19 -16.77 30.35 -23.47
N GLY A 20 -17.97 30.03 -22.97
CA GLY A 20 -19.23 30.27 -23.67
C GLY A 20 -19.49 31.76 -23.92
N VAL A 21 -19.21 32.61 -22.93
CA VAL A 21 -19.24 34.06 -23.10
C VAL A 21 -18.20 34.53 -24.12
N GLY A 22 -16.98 33.99 -24.08
CA GLY A 22 -15.93 34.28 -25.07
C GLY A 22 -16.32 33.92 -26.49
N VAL A 23 -17.04 32.82 -26.70
CA VAL A 23 -17.58 32.42 -28.01
C VAL A 23 -18.62 33.43 -28.52
N MET A 24 -19.51 33.92 -27.64
CA MET A 24 -20.52 34.90 -28.02
C MET A 24 -19.93 36.25 -28.50
N PHE A 25 -18.83 36.68 -27.84
CA PHE A 25 -18.17 37.95 -28.19
C PHE A 25 -17.18 37.84 -29.35
N SER A 26 -16.75 36.63 -29.73
CA SER A 26 -15.70 36.42 -30.76
C SER A 26 -16.21 35.96 -32.13
N GLY A 27 -17.49 36.13 -32.44
CA GLY A 27 -18.06 35.82 -33.77
C GLY A 27 -18.89 34.54 -33.84
N GLY A 28 -19.37 34.04 -32.72
CA GLY A 28 -20.29 32.90 -32.64
C GLY A 28 -19.69 31.58 -33.13
N THR A 29 -20.35 30.90 -34.05
CA THR A 29 -19.96 29.56 -34.53
C THR A 29 -18.66 29.51 -35.35
N ARG A 30 -18.11 30.65 -35.75
CA ARG A 30 -16.83 30.77 -36.49
C ARG A 30 -15.64 31.07 -35.54
N SER A 31 -15.90 31.16 -34.25
CA SER A 31 -14.85 31.49 -33.29
C SER A 31 -13.92 30.32 -33.01
N PRO A 32 -12.60 30.53 -33.02
CA PRO A 32 -11.63 29.51 -32.55
C PRO A 32 -11.83 29.12 -31.08
N ALA A 33 -12.55 29.93 -30.30
CA ALA A 33 -12.93 29.61 -28.92
C ALA A 33 -13.85 28.38 -28.82
N LEU A 34 -14.57 28.00 -29.90
CA LEU A 34 -15.32 26.75 -29.97
C LEU A 34 -14.42 25.51 -29.85
N LEU A 35 -13.22 25.54 -30.44
CA LEU A 35 -12.27 24.45 -30.35
C LEU A 35 -11.74 24.30 -28.91
N VAL A 36 -11.48 25.42 -28.24
CA VAL A 36 -11.08 25.44 -26.83
C VAL A 36 -12.19 24.86 -25.96
N TRP A 37 -13.43 25.21 -26.23
CA TRP A 37 -14.58 24.70 -25.49
C TRP A 37 -14.77 23.19 -25.65
N ALA A 38 -14.59 22.65 -26.85
CA ALA A 38 -14.63 21.21 -27.13
C ALA A 38 -13.47 20.45 -26.43
N VAL A 39 -12.28 21.04 -26.43
CA VAL A 39 -11.11 20.47 -25.74
C VAL A 39 -11.29 20.47 -24.21
N THR A 40 -11.81 21.57 -23.64
CA THR A 40 -12.10 21.69 -22.21
C THR A 40 -13.10 20.64 -21.74
N LEU A 41 -14.18 20.45 -22.51
CA LEU A 41 -15.20 19.44 -22.22
C LEU A 41 -14.68 18.02 -22.37
N SER A 42 -13.81 17.76 -23.34
CA SER A 42 -13.18 16.45 -23.51
C SER A 42 -12.22 16.11 -22.39
N LEU A 43 -11.41 17.08 -21.96
CA LEU A 43 -10.50 16.93 -20.84
C LEU A 43 -11.24 16.79 -19.50
N SER A 44 -12.37 17.47 -19.30
CA SER A 44 -13.19 17.33 -18.11
C SER A 44 -13.69 15.89 -17.91
N GLY A 45 -13.86 15.15 -19.01
CA GLY A 45 -14.25 13.74 -19.00
C GLY A 45 -13.24 12.80 -18.38
N VAL A 46 -11.99 13.08 -18.60
CA VAL A 46 -10.89 12.30 -18.01
C VAL A 46 -10.86 12.48 -16.48
N TRP A 47 -11.38 13.62 -15.97
CA TRP A 47 -11.30 13.97 -14.55
C TRP A 47 -12.51 13.54 -13.72
N ILE A 48 -13.71 13.64 -14.29
CA ILE A 48 -14.97 13.36 -13.57
C ILE A 48 -15.49 11.96 -13.90
N GLY A 49 -14.91 11.33 -14.91
CA GLY A 49 -15.32 10.03 -15.44
C GLY A 49 -16.32 10.14 -16.58
N VAL A 50 -16.31 9.14 -17.45
CA VAL A 50 -17.05 9.09 -18.73
C VAL A 50 -18.56 9.35 -18.55
N ARG A 51 -19.17 8.96 -17.43
CA ARG A 51 -20.59 9.13 -17.16
C ARG A 51 -21.01 10.60 -16.97
N ALA A 52 -20.10 11.44 -16.49
CA ALA A 52 -20.38 12.87 -16.27
C ALA A 52 -20.12 13.72 -17.52
N THR A 53 -19.31 13.22 -18.47
CA THR A 53 -18.99 13.92 -19.72
C THR A 53 -19.96 13.66 -20.86
N LEU A 54 -20.65 12.52 -20.83
CA LEU A 54 -21.66 12.22 -21.88
C LEU A 54 -22.71 13.30 -22.05
N PRO A 55 -23.34 13.86 -20.99
CA PRO A 55 -24.31 14.96 -21.18
C PRO A 55 -23.66 16.26 -21.65
N ALA A 56 -22.44 16.56 -21.25
CA ALA A 56 -21.71 17.75 -21.72
C ALA A 56 -21.30 17.60 -23.19
N LEU A 57 -20.82 16.44 -23.60
CA LEU A 57 -20.52 16.13 -25.01
C LEU A 57 -21.80 16.18 -25.87
N ALA A 58 -22.92 15.64 -25.39
CA ALA A 58 -24.19 15.69 -26.06
C ALA A 58 -24.68 17.15 -26.24
N ALA A 59 -24.52 18.01 -25.22
CA ALA A 59 -24.85 19.44 -25.32
C ALA A 59 -23.98 20.15 -26.34
N VAL A 60 -22.69 19.85 -26.43
CA VAL A 60 -21.80 20.40 -27.48
C VAL A 60 -22.23 19.93 -28.86
N LEU A 61 -22.54 18.66 -29.04
CA LEU A 61 -22.96 18.10 -30.32
C LEU A 61 -24.32 18.71 -30.78
N VAL A 62 -25.27 18.88 -29.85
CA VAL A 62 -26.55 19.54 -30.12
C VAL A 62 -26.34 21.02 -30.50
N PHE A 63 -25.47 21.75 -29.81
CA PHE A 63 -25.12 23.12 -30.12
C PHE A 63 -24.45 23.22 -31.50
N LEU A 64 -23.50 22.35 -31.82
CA LEU A 64 -22.83 22.30 -33.13
C LEU A 64 -23.81 21.94 -34.26
N ALA A 65 -24.73 21.00 -34.03
CA ALA A 65 -25.76 20.62 -35.01
C ALA A 65 -26.79 21.74 -35.22
N GLY A 66 -27.22 22.40 -34.14
CA GLY A 66 -28.17 23.52 -34.21
C GLY A 66 -27.57 24.78 -34.83
N ALA A 67 -26.26 24.94 -34.82
CA ALA A 67 -25.54 26.06 -35.41
C ALA A 67 -25.32 25.93 -36.93
N GLY A 68 -25.77 24.82 -37.56
CA GLY A 68 -25.72 24.65 -39.04
C GLY A 68 -24.29 24.60 -39.58
N LEU A 69 -23.35 24.00 -38.81
CA LEU A 69 -21.97 23.92 -39.23
C LEU A 69 -21.84 22.97 -40.42
N GLY A 70 -21.63 23.56 -41.59
CA GLY A 70 -20.93 22.91 -42.70
C GLY A 70 -19.48 22.54 -42.33
N PRO A 71 -18.71 21.91 -43.23
CA PRO A 71 -17.36 21.50 -42.92
C PRO A 71 -16.56 22.64 -42.27
N LEU A 72 -15.92 22.37 -41.13
CA LEU A 72 -15.17 23.30 -40.29
C LEU A 72 -14.13 24.06 -41.12
N ASP A 73 -14.50 25.24 -41.57
CA ASP A 73 -13.56 26.15 -42.21
C ASP A 73 -12.84 26.89 -41.08
N MET A 74 -11.68 26.35 -40.71
CA MET A 74 -10.81 26.85 -39.62
C MET A 74 -10.11 28.16 -40.03
N HIS A 75 -10.81 29.08 -40.64
CA HIS A 75 -10.28 30.40 -40.88
C HIS A 75 -10.30 31.21 -39.55
N VAL A 76 -9.13 31.44 -39.05
CA VAL A 76 -8.89 32.45 -38.00
C VAL A 76 -9.37 33.78 -38.58
N ASP A 77 -10.36 34.42 -37.96
CA ASP A 77 -10.86 35.73 -38.41
C ASP A 77 -9.67 36.66 -38.63
N PRO A 78 -9.39 37.10 -39.87
CA PRO A 78 -8.25 37.97 -40.15
C PRO A 78 -8.36 39.33 -39.45
N ASN A 79 -9.55 39.68 -38.94
CA ASN A 79 -9.80 40.91 -38.20
C ASN A 79 -9.45 40.84 -36.71
N ILE A 80 -9.04 39.66 -36.18
CA ILE A 80 -8.50 39.60 -34.82
C ILE A 80 -7.14 40.29 -34.78
N GLY A 81 -7.12 41.53 -34.31
CA GLY A 81 -5.90 42.33 -34.18
C GLY A 81 -4.85 41.69 -33.28
N PRO A 82 -3.63 42.19 -33.27
CA PRO A 82 -2.51 41.66 -32.47
C PRO A 82 -2.86 41.48 -30.99
N LEU A 83 -3.67 42.39 -30.43
CA LEU A 83 -4.12 42.34 -29.03
C LEU A 83 -5.02 41.12 -28.78
N GLY A 84 -5.97 40.80 -29.65
CA GLY A 84 -6.85 39.67 -29.51
C GLY A 84 -6.11 38.32 -29.59
N ARG A 85 -5.11 38.22 -30.46
CA ARG A 85 -4.20 37.04 -30.51
C ARG A 85 -3.37 36.87 -29.26
N GLY A 86 -2.88 37.98 -28.69
CA GLY A 86 -2.15 37.97 -27.43
C GLY A 86 -3.01 37.52 -26.25
N VAL A 87 -4.23 38.04 -26.14
CA VAL A 87 -5.19 37.63 -25.10
C VAL A 87 -5.54 36.15 -25.22
N PHE A 88 -5.79 35.64 -26.43
CA PHE A 88 -6.08 34.23 -26.65
C PHE A 88 -4.91 33.33 -26.26
N ALA A 89 -3.68 33.70 -26.65
CA ALA A 89 -2.47 32.95 -26.28
C ALA A 89 -2.25 32.91 -24.76
N ALA A 90 -2.44 34.05 -24.08
CA ALA A 90 -2.35 34.14 -22.62
C ALA A 90 -3.41 33.29 -21.92
N TYR A 91 -4.65 33.28 -22.42
CA TYR A 91 -5.74 32.43 -21.92
C TYR A 91 -5.40 30.94 -22.08
N MET A 92 -4.93 30.52 -23.28
CA MET A 92 -4.52 29.14 -23.51
C MET A 92 -3.38 28.68 -22.61
N LEU A 93 -2.40 29.55 -22.39
CA LEU A 93 -1.29 29.25 -21.48
C LEU A 93 -1.77 29.09 -20.04
N ALA A 94 -2.61 30.01 -19.56
CA ALA A 94 -3.20 29.92 -18.23
C ALA A 94 -4.07 28.66 -18.08
N PHE A 95 -4.87 28.33 -19.09
CA PHE A 95 -5.67 27.12 -19.15
C PHE A 95 -4.80 25.86 -19.02
N LEU A 96 -3.73 25.75 -19.81
CA LEU A 96 -2.80 24.61 -19.77
C LEU A 96 -2.08 24.51 -18.41
N MET A 97 -1.68 25.65 -17.82
CA MET A 97 -1.04 25.68 -16.50
C MET A 97 -2.00 25.19 -15.41
N VAL A 98 -3.22 25.69 -15.38
CA VAL A 98 -4.22 25.31 -14.36
C VAL A 98 -4.58 23.81 -14.50
N HIS A 99 -4.93 23.39 -15.72
CA HIS A 99 -5.34 21.99 -15.94
C HIS A 99 -4.18 21.02 -15.80
N GLY A 100 -2.99 21.36 -16.27
CA GLY A 100 -1.77 20.56 -16.04
C GLY A 100 -1.41 20.46 -14.56
N GLY A 101 -1.53 21.55 -13.81
CA GLY A 101 -1.32 21.58 -12.37
C GLY A 101 -2.33 20.71 -11.60
N MET A 102 -3.61 20.83 -11.95
CA MET A 102 -4.66 19.99 -11.38
C MET A 102 -4.44 18.50 -11.72
N ALA A 103 -4.07 18.18 -12.99
CA ALA A 103 -3.74 16.81 -13.40
C ALA A 103 -2.62 16.22 -12.55
N SER A 104 -1.54 16.94 -12.42
CA SER A 104 -0.39 16.51 -11.60
C SER A 104 -0.78 16.33 -10.12
N ALA A 105 -1.58 17.23 -9.56
CA ALA A 105 -2.04 17.14 -8.18
C ALA A 105 -2.93 15.90 -7.94
N ALA A 106 -3.85 15.61 -8.86
CA ALA A 106 -4.71 14.43 -8.74
C ALA A 106 -3.92 13.12 -8.91
N GLN A 107 -2.99 13.06 -9.87
CA GLN A 107 -2.12 11.89 -10.02
C GLN A 107 -1.32 11.62 -8.74
N LYS A 108 -0.73 12.67 -8.15
CA LYS A 108 -0.02 12.55 -6.86
C LYS A 108 -0.94 12.11 -5.73
N ALA A 109 -2.18 12.63 -5.66
CA ALA A 109 -3.15 12.24 -4.65
C ALA A 109 -3.57 10.77 -4.82
N ASN A 110 -3.84 10.33 -6.05
CA ASN A 110 -4.17 8.94 -6.35
C ASN A 110 -3.00 7.99 -6.04
N ALA A 111 -1.77 8.35 -6.41
CA ALA A 111 -0.58 7.56 -6.09
C ALA A 111 -0.38 7.42 -4.58
N ARG A 112 -0.56 8.50 -3.81
CA ARG A 112 -0.50 8.45 -2.34
C ARG A 112 -1.61 7.58 -1.73
N ALA A 113 -2.82 7.69 -2.26
CA ALA A 113 -3.95 6.88 -1.79
C ALA A 113 -3.73 5.39 -2.09
N LEU A 114 -3.19 5.07 -3.26
CA LEU A 114 -2.84 3.69 -3.63
C LEU A 114 -1.73 3.14 -2.72
N ALA A 115 -0.63 3.88 -2.54
CA ALA A 115 0.46 3.48 -1.66
C ALA A 115 0.00 3.28 -0.20
N ALA A 116 -0.89 4.15 0.31
CA ALA A 116 -1.48 3.99 1.64
C ALA A 116 -2.38 2.76 1.73
N ALA A 117 -3.15 2.46 0.68
CA ALA A 117 -3.99 1.26 0.63
C ALA A 117 -3.14 -0.03 0.56
N GLU A 118 -2.06 -0.02 -0.20
CA GLU A 118 -1.10 -1.13 -0.27
C GLU A 118 -0.42 -1.36 1.06
N GLU A 119 0.03 -0.31 1.76
CA GLU A 119 0.63 -0.42 3.09
C GLU A 119 -0.36 -0.99 4.11
N LEU A 120 -1.64 -0.58 4.08
CA LEU A 120 -2.69 -1.15 4.92
C LEU A 120 -2.97 -2.61 4.56
N ALA A 121 -2.96 -2.96 3.26
CA ALA A 121 -3.18 -4.33 2.81
C ALA A 121 -2.04 -5.29 3.20
N ARG A 122 -0.85 -4.78 3.53
CA ARG A 122 0.33 -5.54 3.96
C ARG A 122 0.40 -5.80 5.46
N ARG A 123 -0.53 -5.25 6.25
CA ARG A 123 -0.54 -5.43 7.71
C ARG A 123 -1.64 -6.39 8.15
N ASP A 124 -1.36 -7.14 9.21
CA ASP A 124 -2.38 -7.89 9.92
C ASP A 124 -3.24 -6.93 10.75
N PRO A 125 -4.56 -6.92 10.55
CA PRO A 125 -5.45 -5.93 11.18
C PRO A 125 -5.57 -6.10 12.70
N LEU A 126 -5.33 -7.30 13.25
CA LEU A 126 -5.40 -7.56 14.67
C LEU A 126 -4.13 -7.10 15.40
N THR A 127 -2.98 -7.48 14.85
CA THR A 127 -1.68 -7.30 15.55
C THR A 127 -0.91 -6.08 15.07
N GLY A 128 -1.21 -5.59 13.86
CA GLY A 128 -0.51 -4.48 13.20
C GLY A 128 0.92 -4.85 12.76
N LEU A 129 1.34 -6.11 12.87
CA LEU A 129 2.53 -6.63 12.23
C LEU A 129 2.33 -6.76 10.71
N GLY A 130 3.36 -7.13 9.96
CA GLY A 130 3.17 -7.57 8.58
C GLY A 130 2.23 -8.77 8.52
N ASN A 131 1.63 -9.00 7.37
CA ASN A 131 0.83 -10.19 7.10
C ASN A 131 1.58 -11.14 6.14
N ARG A 132 0.93 -12.23 5.73
CA ARG A 132 1.50 -13.21 4.79
C ARG A 132 2.01 -12.56 3.50
N MET A 133 1.27 -11.59 2.94
CA MET A 133 1.71 -10.88 1.72
C MET A 133 3.04 -10.14 1.95
N SER A 134 3.20 -9.47 3.10
CA SER A 134 4.46 -8.82 3.46
C SER A 134 5.62 -9.80 3.57
N PHE A 135 5.36 -11.01 4.08
CA PHE A 135 6.36 -12.06 4.16
C PHE A 135 6.77 -12.55 2.77
N ASP A 136 5.79 -12.93 1.93
CA ASP A 136 6.03 -13.49 0.59
C ASP A 136 6.81 -12.50 -0.30
N ASP A 137 6.55 -11.21 -0.18
CA ASP A 137 7.24 -10.17 -0.94
C ASP A 137 8.68 -9.93 -0.44
N ALA A 138 8.91 -9.96 0.88
CA ALA A 138 10.18 -9.55 1.46
C ALA A 138 11.19 -10.71 1.62
N VAL A 139 10.72 -11.93 1.85
CA VAL A 139 11.63 -13.05 2.20
C VAL A 139 12.66 -13.35 1.10
N GLN A 140 12.25 -13.34 -0.16
CA GLN A 140 13.14 -13.61 -1.29
C GLN A 140 14.21 -12.50 -1.42
N GLU A 141 13.80 -11.25 -1.26
CA GLU A 141 14.71 -10.10 -1.32
C GLU A 141 15.72 -10.12 -0.17
N MET A 142 15.27 -10.43 1.06
CA MET A 142 16.15 -10.51 2.23
C MET A 142 17.17 -11.65 2.12
N VAL A 143 16.76 -12.83 1.61
CA VAL A 143 17.68 -13.96 1.37
C VAL A 143 18.71 -13.60 0.31
N ALA A 144 18.28 -13.07 -0.83
CA ALA A 144 19.19 -12.66 -1.90
C ALA A 144 20.16 -11.55 -1.45
N HIS A 145 19.68 -10.58 -0.67
CA HIS A 145 20.53 -9.53 -0.12
C HIS A 145 21.59 -10.09 0.83
N ALA A 146 21.20 -10.98 1.73
CA ALA A 146 22.12 -11.62 2.68
C ALA A 146 23.22 -12.41 1.95
N GLU A 147 22.87 -13.16 0.89
CA GLU A 147 23.82 -13.88 0.07
C GLU A 147 24.82 -12.94 -0.62
N LEU A 148 24.32 -11.88 -1.28
CA LEU A 148 25.15 -10.90 -2.00
C LEU A 148 26.08 -10.12 -1.08
N ALA A 149 25.60 -9.76 0.13
CA ALA A 149 26.35 -9.00 1.11
C ALA A 149 27.27 -9.90 1.96
N ASN A 150 27.15 -11.21 1.85
CA ASN A 150 27.78 -12.20 2.75
C ASN A 150 27.45 -11.92 4.22
N GLU A 151 26.19 -11.60 4.48
CA GLU A 151 25.63 -11.32 5.81
C GLU A 151 24.77 -12.49 6.27
N SER A 152 24.72 -12.70 7.58
CA SER A 152 23.86 -13.74 8.16
C SER A 152 22.38 -13.27 8.14
N LEU A 153 21.48 -14.18 7.82
CA LEU A 153 20.04 -13.97 7.95
C LEU A 153 19.44 -15.18 8.67
N SER A 154 18.65 -14.93 9.71
CA SER A 154 17.92 -15.99 10.42
C SER A 154 16.43 -15.80 10.33
N LEU A 155 15.70 -16.90 10.19
CA LEU A 155 14.25 -16.97 10.19
C LEU A 155 13.78 -17.76 11.40
N ALA A 156 12.85 -17.18 12.16
CA ALA A 156 12.17 -17.86 13.26
C ALA A 156 10.68 -18.03 12.93
N VAL A 157 10.17 -19.25 13.01
CA VAL A 157 8.73 -19.52 13.00
C VAL A 157 8.29 -19.74 14.45
N ILE A 158 7.23 -19.04 14.85
CA ILE A 158 6.69 -19.00 16.21
C ILE A 158 5.22 -19.41 16.16
N ASP A 159 4.81 -20.24 17.12
CA ASP A 159 3.41 -20.67 17.25
C ASP A 159 3.01 -20.71 18.72
N VAL A 160 1.87 -20.11 19.05
CA VAL A 160 1.35 -20.02 20.42
C VAL A 160 0.87 -21.38 20.89
N ASP A 161 1.45 -21.86 21.99
CA ASP A 161 1.16 -23.17 22.53
C ASP A 161 -0.28 -23.26 23.06
N ASN A 162 -0.99 -24.31 22.67
CA ASN A 162 -2.35 -24.60 23.14
C ASN A 162 -3.35 -23.42 22.94
N PHE A 163 -3.16 -22.59 21.92
CA PHE A 163 -3.99 -21.40 21.68
C PHE A 163 -5.49 -21.71 21.60
N LYS A 164 -5.85 -22.86 21.03
CA LYS A 164 -7.25 -23.31 21.02
C LYS A 164 -7.82 -23.43 22.43
N ALA A 165 -7.06 -23.96 23.39
CA ALA A 165 -7.51 -24.07 24.77
C ALA A 165 -7.75 -22.72 25.45
N VAL A 166 -6.96 -21.69 25.08
CA VAL A 166 -7.21 -20.31 25.52
C VAL A 166 -8.55 -19.82 25.00
N ASN A 167 -8.81 -19.98 23.71
CA ASN A 167 -10.09 -19.60 23.10
C ASN A 167 -11.28 -20.35 23.70
N ASP A 168 -11.14 -21.65 23.91
CA ASP A 168 -12.20 -22.51 24.46
C ASP A 168 -12.50 -22.15 25.94
N THR A 169 -11.49 -21.68 26.69
CA THR A 169 -11.63 -21.36 28.13
C THR A 169 -12.07 -19.92 28.37
N TYR A 170 -11.50 -18.97 27.63
CA TYR A 170 -11.63 -17.51 27.90
C TYR A 170 -12.34 -16.75 26.78
N GLY A 171 -12.70 -17.43 25.69
CA GLY A 171 -13.34 -16.82 24.52
C GLY A 171 -12.35 -16.16 23.54
N HIS A 172 -12.81 -15.95 22.33
CA HIS A 172 -11.97 -15.40 21.21
C HIS A 172 -11.39 -14.01 21.52
N ILE A 173 -12.10 -13.16 22.24
CA ILE A 173 -11.61 -11.82 22.63
C ILE A 173 -10.34 -11.93 23.51
N ALA A 174 -10.30 -12.93 24.40
CA ALA A 174 -9.13 -13.17 25.21
C ALA A 174 -7.97 -13.74 24.37
N GLY A 175 -8.27 -14.65 23.44
CA GLY A 175 -7.30 -15.14 22.47
C GLY A 175 -6.69 -14.02 21.60
N ASP A 176 -7.53 -13.11 21.11
CA ASP A 176 -7.07 -11.92 20.39
C ASP A 176 -6.11 -11.08 21.26
N GLY A 177 -6.42 -10.91 22.54
CA GLY A 177 -5.55 -10.25 23.51
C GLY A 177 -4.18 -10.92 23.65
N VAL A 178 -4.13 -12.25 23.66
CA VAL A 178 -2.87 -13.04 23.69
C VAL A 178 -2.03 -12.76 22.43
N LEU A 179 -2.65 -12.79 21.24
CA LEU A 179 -1.96 -12.53 19.98
C LEU A 179 -1.43 -11.09 19.89
N ILE A 180 -2.20 -10.10 20.35
CA ILE A 180 -1.78 -8.71 20.43
C ILE A 180 -0.60 -8.55 21.41
N ALA A 181 -0.64 -9.23 22.57
CA ALA A 181 0.43 -9.19 23.54
C ALA A 181 1.73 -9.78 22.97
N LEU A 182 1.67 -10.93 22.30
CA LEU A 182 2.83 -11.52 21.63
C LEU A 182 3.38 -10.59 20.54
N ALA A 183 2.53 -10.04 19.70
CA ALA A 183 2.93 -9.09 18.65
C ALA A 183 3.64 -7.85 19.22
N ARG A 184 3.18 -7.33 20.36
CA ARG A 184 3.86 -6.22 21.06
C ARG A 184 5.25 -6.61 21.55
N GLN A 185 5.41 -7.83 22.11
CA GLN A 185 6.71 -8.32 22.52
C GLN A 185 7.67 -8.51 21.34
N ILE A 186 7.21 -9.11 20.25
CA ILE A 186 8.00 -9.24 19.02
C ILE A 186 8.44 -7.85 18.55
N ARG A 187 7.53 -6.90 18.41
CA ARG A 187 7.83 -5.54 17.93
C ARG A 187 8.84 -4.80 18.81
N SER A 188 8.85 -5.04 20.12
CA SER A 188 9.77 -4.39 21.06
C SER A 188 11.21 -4.89 20.94
N GLU A 189 11.41 -6.07 20.35
CA GLU A 189 12.72 -6.75 20.29
C GLU A 189 13.33 -6.73 18.88
N VAL A 190 12.53 -6.54 17.84
CA VAL A 190 12.97 -6.48 16.45
C VAL A 190 13.40 -5.07 16.07
N ARG A 191 14.41 -4.97 15.20
CA ARG A 191 14.92 -3.72 14.64
C ARG A 191 14.12 -3.29 13.41
N GLN A 192 14.36 -2.09 12.94
CA GLN A 192 13.73 -1.59 11.70
C GLN A 192 14.16 -2.39 10.46
N THR A 193 15.34 -3.00 10.49
CA THR A 193 15.87 -3.87 9.42
C THR A 193 15.30 -5.27 9.43
N ASP A 194 14.66 -5.66 10.54
CA ASP A 194 14.06 -6.97 10.71
C ASP A 194 12.61 -6.94 10.21
N LEU A 195 12.08 -8.10 9.86
CA LEU A 195 10.68 -8.24 9.48
C LEU A 195 9.96 -9.14 10.48
N ALA A 196 8.84 -8.67 11.00
CA ALA A 196 7.95 -9.45 11.85
C ALA A 196 6.55 -9.49 11.24
N VAL A 197 6.01 -10.68 11.04
CA VAL A 197 4.71 -10.91 10.40
C VAL A 197 3.88 -11.92 11.19
N ARG A 198 2.56 -11.83 11.04
CA ARG A 198 1.62 -12.89 11.41
C ARG A 198 1.15 -13.58 10.14
N LEU A 199 1.44 -14.88 10.01
CA LEU A 199 1.03 -15.64 8.81
C LEU A 199 -0.45 -15.97 8.80
N GLY A 200 -1.05 -16.13 9.97
CA GLY A 200 -2.47 -16.43 10.20
C GLY A 200 -2.67 -17.24 11.48
N GLY A 201 -3.90 -17.26 12.01
CA GLY A 201 -4.20 -17.97 13.25
C GLY A 201 -3.28 -17.53 14.40
N GLU A 202 -2.49 -18.46 14.89
CA GLU A 202 -1.55 -18.31 16.01
C GLU A 202 -0.07 -18.33 15.59
N GLU A 203 0.20 -18.25 14.27
CA GLU A 203 1.53 -18.37 13.69
C GLU A 203 2.14 -17.01 13.34
N PHE A 204 3.41 -16.83 13.78
CA PHE A 204 4.21 -15.64 13.51
C PHE A 204 5.54 -16.03 12.89
N VAL A 205 6.11 -15.14 12.08
CA VAL A 205 7.47 -15.29 11.54
C VAL A 205 8.25 -14.02 11.81
N VAL A 206 9.52 -14.21 12.16
CA VAL A 206 10.48 -13.12 12.35
C VAL A 206 11.71 -13.41 11.49
N LEU A 207 12.05 -12.48 10.58
CA LEU A 207 13.32 -12.47 9.87
C LEU A 207 14.25 -11.46 10.54
N LEU A 208 15.42 -11.91 10.94
CA LEU A 208 16.43 -11.13 11.64
C LEU A 208 17.61 -10.90 10.71
N ALA A 209 17.71 -9.69 10.16
CA ALA A 209 18.79 -9.30 9.26
C ALA A 209 20.13 -9.17 10.00
N ASN A 210 21.21 -9.52 9.32
CA ASN A 210 22.57 -9.51 9.86
C ASN A 210 22.67 -10.17 11.25
N THR A 211 22.03 -11.34 11.39
CA THR A 211 21.88 -12.04 12.65
C THR A 211 22.04 -13.55 12.40
N ASN A 212 23.05 -14.15 13.02
CA ASN A 212 23.25 -15.59 12.94
C ASN A 212 22.27 -16.34 13.85
N GLU A 213 22.18 -17.66 13.66
CA GLU A 213 21.24 -18.54 14.35
C GLU A 213 21.34 -18.45 15.90
N ALA A 214 22.55 -18.34 16.43
CA ALA A 214 22.76 -18.26 17.89
C ALA A 214 22.27 -16.92 18.46
N ALA A 215 22.54 -15.82 17.76
CA ALA A 215 22.06 -14.49 18.14
C ALA A 215 20.53 -14.39 17.99
N ALA A 216 19.97 -14.98 16.93
CA ALA A 216 18.53 -15.07 16.73
C ALA A 216 17.85 -15.82 17.88
N ALA A 217 18.44 -16.93 18.33
CA ALA A 217 17.93 -17.69 19.46
C ALA A 217 17.86 -16.86 20.76
N ILE A 218 18.85 -16.01 21.02
CA ILE A 218 18.83 -15.11 22.19
C ILE A 218 17.66 -14.11 22.10
N VAL A 219 17.41 -13.55 20.92
CA VAL A 219 16.29 -12.62 20.71
C VAL A 219 14.95 -13.32 20.92
N ILE A 220 14.74 -14.47 20.27
CA ILE A 220 13.48 -15.20 20.34
C ILE A 220 13.24 -15.74 21.75
N GLU A 221 14.28 -16.24 22.44
CA GLU A 221 14.17 -16.71 23.83
C GLU A 221 13.81 -15.58 24.80
N ARG A 222 14.33 -14.36 24.57
CA ARG A 222 13.97 -13.17 25.34
C ARG A 222 12.51 -12.80 25.13
N ILE A 223 12.01 -12.85 23.88
CA ILE A 223 10.60 -12.66 23.57
C ILE A 223 9.76 -13.70 24.31
N ARG A 224 10.15 -14.98 24.25
CA ARG A 224 9.45 -16.09 24.90
C ARG A 224 9.30 -15.87 26.41
N THR A 225 10.42 -15.59 27.07
CA THR A 225 10.44 -15.40 28.51
C THR A 225 9.61 -14.21 28.95
N ARG A 226 9.70 -13.08 28.21
CA ARG A 226 8.93 -11.89 28.52
C ARG A 226 7.44 -12.07 28.25
N PHE A 227 7.08 -12.74 27.13
CA PHE A 227 5.69 -13.04 26.83
C PHE A 227 5.06 -13.93 27.90
N ALA A 228 5.72 -15.03 28.30
CA ALA A 228 5.22 -15.95 29.31
C ALA A 228 4.99 -15.27 30.68
N ALA A 229 5.67 -14.16 30.98
CA ALA A 229 5.52 -13.39 32.20
C ALA A 229 4.35 -12.39 32.18
N LEU A 230 3.67 -12.20 31.06
CA LEU A 230 2.56 -11.26 30.93
C LEU A 230 1.25 -11.87 31.45
N ASP A 231 0.46 -11.08 32.15
CA ASP A 231 -0.90 -11.46 32.57
C ASP A 231 -1.81 -11.70 31.34
N GLU A 232 -1.60 -10.93 30.28
CA GLU A 232 -2.32 -11.07 29.00
C GLU A 232 -2.04 -12.40 28.29
N ALA A 233 -0.90 -13.04 28.57
CA ALA A 233 -0.58 -14.39 28.04
C ALA A 233 -1.50 -15.48 28.60
N ARG A 234 -2.23 -15.21 29.67
CA ARG A 234 -3.16 -16.16 30.29
C ARG A 234 -2.52 -17.50 30.69
N GLY A 235 -1.22 -17.49 31.01
CA GLY A 235 -0.43 -18.68 31.31
C GLY A 235 -0.07 -19.53 30.09
N THR A 236 -0.34 -19.04 28.86
CA THR A 236 0.15 -19.73 27.67
C THR A 236 1.56 -19.29 27.31
N THR A 237 2.24 -20.10 26.53
CA THR A 237 3.60 -19.90 26.04
C THR A 237 3.62 -19.96 24.52
N PHE A 238 4.77 -19.87 23.91
CA PHE A 238 4.94 -20.23 22.52
C PHE A 238 6.15 -21.14 22.30
N SER A 239 6.11 -21.89 21.22
CA SER A 239 7.22 -22.64 20.68
C SER A 239 7.78 -21.95 19.45
N ALA A 240 9.09 -22.06 19.23
CA ALA A 240 9.72 -21.49 18.05
C ALA A 240 10.76 -22.44 17.44
N GLY A 241 10.86 -22.40 16.11
CA GLY A 241 11.92 -23.01 15.33
C GLY A 241 12.73 -21.95 14.61
N ILE A 242 14.05 -22.06 14.59
CA ILE A 242 14.96 -21.12 13.94
C ILE A 242 15.81 -21.85 12.91
N ALA A 243 15.96 -21.25 11.73
CA ALA A 243 16.91 -21.65 10.70
C ALA A 243 17.70 -20.45 10.19
N SER A 244 18.90 -20.69 9.63
CA SER A 244 19.78 -19.68 9.07
C SER A 244 19.90 -19.83 7.56
N ALA A 245 19.89 -18.71 6.83
CA ALA A 245 20.14 -18.66 5.41
C ALA A 245 21.57 -19.11 5.03
N ASP A 246 22.51 -19.10 5.96
CA ASP A 246 23.86 -19.63 5.76
C ASP A 246 23.85 -21.11 5.32
N ARG A 247 22.79 -21.84 5.63
CA ARG A 247 22.58 -23.24 5.26
C ARG A 247 21.53 -23.44 4.17
N HIS A 248 20.66 -22.47 3.99
CA HIS A 248 19.48 -22.55 3.14
C HIS A 248 19.41 -21.29 2.26
N LEU A 249 19.98 -21.38 1.05
CA LEU A 249 20.06 -20.25 0.09
C LEU A 249 18.73 -19.94 -0.61
N ASP A 250 17.68 -20.71 -0.33
CA ASP A 250 16.34 -20.53 -0.85
C ASP A 250 15.36 -20.25 0.29
N ALA A 251 14.52 -19.24 0.11
CA ALA A 251 13.55 -18.82 1.11
C ALA A 251 12.56 -19.94 1.50
N GLN A 252 12.18 -20.79 0.54
CA GLN A 252 11.28 -21.90 0.81
C GLN A 252 11.97 -22.98 1.66
N ALA A 253 13.22 -23.30 1.35
CA ALA A 253 14.02 -24.22 2.13
C ALA A 253 14.30 -23.69 3.55
N LEU A 254 14.57 -22.38 3.67
CA LEU A 254 14.76 -21.69 4.95
C LEU A 254 13.52 -21.77 5.84
N LEU A 255 12.34 -21.48 5.26
CA LEU A 255 11.06 -21.59 5.97
C LEU A 255 10.78 -23.03 6.40
N ALA A 256 10.96 -24.00 5.51
CA ALA A 256 10.74 -25.42 5.82
C ALA A 256 11.65 -25.91 6.93
N ALA A 257 12.92 -25.50 6.95
CA ALA A 257 13.86 -25.86 8.01
C ALA A 257 13.47 -25.28 9.38
N ALA A 258 12.97 -24.04 9.41
CA ALA A 258 12.45 -23.43 10.63
C ALA A 258 11.15 -24.10 11.10
N ASP A 259 10.25 -24.48 10.20
CA ASP A 259 9.03 -25.25 10.52
C ASP A 259 9.37 -26.62 11.11
N ASP A 260 10.34 -27.33 10.56
CA ASP A 260 10.81 -28.61 11.11
C ASP A 260 11.39 -28.43 12.51
N ALA A 261 12.10 -27.35 12.76
CA ALA A 261 12.60 -27.02 14.09
C ALA A 261 11.47 -26.69 15.06
N LEU A 262 10.44 -25.93 14.64
CA LEU A 262 9.24 -25.66 15.42
C LEU A 262 8.48 -26.96 15.75
N TYR A 263 8.34 -27.84 14.79
CA TYR A 263 7.71 -29.15 15.02
C TYR A 263 8.46 -29.95 16.10
N ARG A 264 9.82 -29.93 16.09
CA ARG A 264 10.62 -30.55 17.17
C ARG A 264 10.37 -29.85 18.52
N ALA A 265 10.28 -28.51 18.55
CA ALA A 265 9.97 -27.77 19.77
C ALA A 265 8.64 -28.23 20.39
N LYS A 266 7.60 -28.31 19.58
CA LYS A 266 6.26 -28.75 20.00
C LYS A 266 6.25 -30.19 20.51
N ARG A 267 6.96 -31.11 19.84
CA ARG A 267 7.03 -32.52 20.23
C ARG A 267 7.86 -32.79 21.49
N THR A 268 8.83 -31.97 21.80
CA THR A 268 9.73 -32.17 22.93
C THR A 268 9.29 -31.50 24.23
N GLY A 269 8.06 -30.96 24.25
CA GLY A 269 7.45 -30.44 25.48
C GLY A 269 6.99 -28.98 25.40
N LYS A 270 7.02 -28.38 24.20
CA LYS A 270 6.59 -26.97 23.99
C LYS A 270 7.40 -25.96 24.80
N ASP A 271 6.98 -24.69 24.82
CA ASP A 271 7.61 -23.60 25.59
C ASP A 271 9.12 -23.55 25.43
N ARG A 272 9.60 -23.56 24.18
CA ARG A 272 11.03 -23.56 23.84
C ARG A 272 11.36 -23.08 22.46
N VAL A 273 12.63 -22.73 22.29
CA VAL A 273 13.24 -22.41 20.99
C VAL A 273 14.13 -23.57 20.58
N VAL A 274 13.99 -24.03 19.33
CA VAL A 274 14.82 -25.10 18.73
C VAL A 274 15.49 -24.58 17.48
N LEU A 275 16.78 -24.86 17.32
CA LEU A 275 17.56 -24.50 16.14
C LEU A 275 17.52 -25.63 15.10
N ASP A 276 17.61 -25.25 13.81
CA ASP A 276 17.77 -26.23 12.76
C ASP A 276 19.07 -27.03 12.92
N GLY A 277 19.01 -28.34 12.67
CA GLY A 277 20.17 -29.25 12.76
C GLY A 277 20.71 -29.51 14.17
N LYS A 278 20.06 -28.96 15.23
CA LYS A 278 20.47 -29.28 16.64
C LYS A 278 19.37 -30.02 17.38
N ASN A 279 19.78 -30.98 18.20
CA ASN A 279 18.86 -31.58 19.17
C ASN A 279 18.38 -30.50 20.16
N PRO A 280 17.13 -30.54 20.63
CA PRO A 280 16.60 -29.57 21.57
C PRO A 280 17.34 -29.66 22.91
N THR A 281 18.38 -28.85 23.04
CA THR A 281 19.02 -28.61 24.33
C THR A 281 18.52 -27.22 24.76
N ALA A 282 17.96 -27.13 25.97
CA ALA A 282 17.55 -25.83 26.50
C ALA A 282 18.75 -24.88 26.41
N ILE A 283 18.57 -23.80 25.65
CA ILE A 283 19.56 -22.72 25.59
C ILE A 283 19.44 -22.02 26.94
N GLY A 284 20.35 -22.40 27.87
CA GLY A 284 20.48 -21.71 29.14
C GLY A 284 20.92 -20.27 28.83
N VAL A 285 20.04 -19.30 29.06
CA VAL A 285 20.42 -17.90 29.11
C VAL A 285 21.19 -17.71 30.40
N PRO A 286 22.43 -17.14 30.38
CA PRO A 286 23.20 -16.84 31.57
C PRO A 286 22.51 -15.82 32.46
#